data_ac43738e71e099e32bccde4905279dff
#
_entry.id   ac43738e71e099e32bccde4905279dff
#
_cell.length_a   1.000
_cell.length_b   1.000
_cell.length_c   1.000
_cell.angle_alpha   90.00
_cell.angle_beta   90.00
_cell.angle_gamma   90.00
#
_symmetry.space_group_name_H-M   'P 1'
#
loop_
_entity.id
_entity.type
_entity.pdbx_description
1 polymer ?
#
loop_
_entity_poly.entity_id
_entity_poly.type
_entity_poly.pdbx_seq_one_letter_code
_entity_poly.pdbx_strand_id
1 'polypeptide(L)'
;HVVIMGHRMSDLDAIGSACGLAGAVRLMQKPAYVVVNRQSCLATQLIDRMQQCPDGPQFIEPVDALAQVTDNSLLIIVDTHNKDILESVDLYHAARYVIVIDHHRKNVNFIENAVIFHHEPYASSASEMVTEIIQYFRLDTEISAAYADALLAGIMLDTKNFVMRTGVRTFEAAAYLRKIGADTIQVKTLFSNTISMYSMRAQIVAHAELYRNNAISAVKLQDKNVRVLASQAADELLSIQGVEASFVLYLEENGVGISARSMGNVNVQVIMEQLGGGGHQTMAATQLKGCTIQEAKEQLLLILEAQENEN
;
A
#
# COMPACT_ATOMS: atom_id res chain seq x y z
N HIS A 1 -14.62 23.63 -1.34
CA HIS A 1 -14.17 22.55 -0.43
C HIS A 1 -13.20 21.62 -1.15
N VAL A 2 -12.44 20.85 -0.38
CA VAL A 2 -11.45 19.89 -0.88
C VAL A 2 -11.95 18.48 -0.62
N VAL A 3 -11.86 17.63 -1.63
CA VAL A 3 -12.20 16.21 -1.57
C VAL A 3 -10.93 15.43 -1.86
N ILE A 4 -10.59 14.46 -1.02
CA ILE A 4 -9.33 13.71 -1.12
C ILE A 4 -9.67 12.23 -1.21
N MET A 5 -9.14 11.53 -2.21
CA MET A 5 -9.32 10.08 -2.35
C MET A 5 -8.02 9.40 -2.78
N GLY A 6 -7.89 8.13 -2.46
CA GLY A 6 -6.83 7.25 -2.95
C GLY A 6 -7.35 6.22 -3.96
N HIS A 7 -6.79 5.02 -3.89
CA HIS A 7 -7.22 3.86 -4.68
C HIS A 7 -8.25 3.00 -3.93
N ARG A 8 -9.00 2.13 -4.65
CA ARG A 8 -10.12 1.34 -4.12
C ARG A 8 -9.80 0.47 -2.91
N MET A 9 -8.63 -0.08 -2.80
CA MET A 9 -8.19 -0.88 -1.65
C MET A 9 -7.25 -0.08 -0.78
N SER A 10 -7.69 1.15 -0.43
CA SER A 10 -6.87 2.13 0.29
C SER A 10 -6.19 1.51 1.50
N ASP A 11 -4.88 1.60 1.53
CA ASP A 11 -4.03 1.11 2.61
C ASP A 11 -3.59 2.25 3.55
N LEU A 12 -2.59 2.01 4.39
CA LEU A 12 -2.13 3.02 5.34
C LEU A 12 -1.45 4.21 4.65
N ASP A 13 -0.88 4.05 3.45
CA ASP A 13 -0.27 5.19 2.75
C ASP A 13 -1.35 6.06 2.09
N ALA A 14 -2.31 5.44 1.38
CA ALA A 14 -3.43 6.16 0.79
C ALA A 14 -4.26 6.92 1.85
N ILE A 15 -4.62 6.26 2.96
CA ILE A 15 -5.41 6.91 4.02
C ILE A 15 -4.57 7.88 4.84
N GLY A 16 -3.31 7.55 5.13
CA GLY A 16 -2.39 8.42 5.89
C GLY A 16 -2.12 9.73 5.17
N SER A 17 -1.77 9.67 3.89
CA SER A 17 -1.56 10.85 3.04
C SER A 17 -2.83 11.69 2.89
N ALA A 18 -4.00 11.05 2.68
CA ALA A 18 -5.28 11.74 2.62
C ALA A 18 -5.63 12.45 3.93
N CYS A 19 -5.43 11.79 5.08
CA CYS A 19 -5.64 12.40 6.40
C CYS A 19 -4.70 13.60 6.62
N GLY A 20 -3.40 13.44 6.35
CA GLY A 20 -2.42 14.52 6.51
C GLY A 20 -2.80 15.78 5.73
N LEU A 21 -3.18 15.62 4.45
CA LEU A 21 -3.68 16.72 3.63
C LEU A 21 -4.97 17.33 4.18
N ALA A 22 -5.95 16.50 4.59
CA ALA A 22 -7.19 16.97 5.17
C ALA A 22 -6.94 17.82 6.43
N GLY A 23 -6.03 17.39 7.29
CA GLY A 23 -5.60 18.15 8.47
C GLY A 23 -5.02 19.52 8.10
N ALA A 24 -4.09 19.55 7.16
CA ALA A 24 -3.45 20.79 6.70
C ALA A 24 -4.45 21.74 6.03
N VAL A 25 -5.35 21.23 5.17
CA VAL A 25 -6.40 22.02 4.51
C VAL A 25 -7.37 22.62 5.53
N ARG A 26 -7.74 21.88 6.58
CA ARG A 26 -8.62 22.37 7.64
C ARG A 26 -7.96 23.48 8.47
N LEU A 27 -6.66 23.42 8.73
CA LEU A 27 -5.90 24.51 9.35
C LEU A 27 -5.91 25.77 8.48
N MET A 28 -6.05 25.65 7.17
CA MET A 28 -6.27 26.75 6.24
C MET A 28 -7.74 27.25 6.22
N GLN A 29 -8.57 26.80 7.16
CA GLN A 29 -10.00 27.15 7.27
C GLN A 29 -10.82 26.74 6.04
N LYS A 30 -10.44 25.64 5.37
CA LYS A 30 -11.18 25.07 4.23
C LYS A 30 -11.80 23.73 4.63
N PRO A 31 -13.07 23.46 4.25
CA PRO A 31 -13.66 22.14 4.42
C PRO A 31 -12.89 21.10 3.62
N ALA A 32 -12.54 19.98 4.27
CA ALA A 32 -11.85 18.87 3.65
C ALA A 32 -12.50 17.53 4.05
N TYR A 33 -12.69 16.66 3.05
CA TYR A 33 -13.30 15.34 3.19
C TYR A 33 -12.37 14.26 2.64
N VAL A 34 -12.27 13.16 3.35
CA VAL A 34 -11.56 11.95 2.87
C VAL A 34 -12.60 10.96 2.36
N VAL A 35 -12.49 10.61 1.09
CA VAL A 35 -13.42 9.68 0.44
C VAL A 35 -12.87 8.27 0.51
N VAL A 36 -13.63 7.35 1.06
CA VAL A 36 -13.24 5.96 1.19
C VAL A 36 -14.45 5.05 1.31
N ASN A 37 -14.44 3.93 0.59
CA ASN A 37 -15.36 2.83 0.81
C ASN A 37 -14.76 1.90 1.90
N ARG A 38 -15.36 1.95 3.09
CA ARG A 38 -14.88 1.19 4.25
C ARG A 38 -14.89 -0.33 4.04
N GLN A 39 -15.72 -0.85 3.15
CA GLN A 39 -15.83 -2.30 2.93
C GLN A 39 -14.62 -2.86 2.17
N SER A 40 -14.01 -2.06 1.29
CA SER A 40 -12.82 -2.43 0.52
C SER A 40 -11.51 -1.92 1.12
N CYS A 41 -11.57 -0.99 2.08
CA CYS A 41 -10.39 -0.36 2.67
C CYS A 41 -9.58 -1.34 3.54
N LEU A 42 -8.26 -1.33 3.37
CA LEU A 42 -7.32 -2.13 4.16
C LEU A 42 -6.88 -1.42 5.45
N ALA A 43 -7.05 -0.10 5.55
CA ALA A 43 -6.63 0.74 6.67
C ALA A 43 -7.79 1.10 7.64
N THR A 44 -8.75 0.21 7.82
CA THR A 44 -9.93 0.48 8.68
C THR A 44 -9.57 0.86 10.11
N GLN A 45 -8.52 0.28 10.68
CA GLN A 45 -8.04 0.62 12.03
C GLN A 45 -7.56 2.08 12.12
N LEU A 46 -6.90 2.59 11.07
CA LEU A 46 -6.49 4.00 11.02
C LEU A 46 -7.72 4.91 10.93
N ILE A 47 -8.70 4.55 10.08
CA ILE A 47 -9.95 5.31 9.96
C ILE A 47 -10.68 5.39 11.32
N ASP A 48 -10.83 4.24 12.01
CA ASP A 48 -11.49 4.18 13.32
C ASP A 48 -10.79 5.06 14.35
N ARG A 49 -9.45 5.06 14.36
CA ARG A 49 -8.65 5.92 15.23
C ARG A 49 -8.84 7.40 14.90
N MET A 50 -8.77 7.76 13.62
CA MET A 50 -8.92 9.16 13.19
C MET A 50 -10.33 9.70 13.46
N GLN A 51 -11.36 8.87 13.36
CA GLN A 51 -12.74 9.26 13.71
C GLN A 51 -12.94 9.51 15.22
N GLN A 52 -12.13 8.90 16.08
CA GLN A 52 -12.16 9.13 17.53
C GLN A 52 -11.42 10.41 17.94
N CYS A 53 -10.62 11.00 17.04
CA CYS A 53 -9.93 12.25 17.32
C CYS A 53 -10.91 13.44 17.22
N PRO A 54 -10.92 14.37 18.21
CA PRO A 54 -11.83 15.53 18.20
C PRO A 54 -11.67 16.42 16.97
N ASP A 55 -10.46 16.52 16.42
CA ASP A 55 -10.09 17.25 15.23
C ASP A 55 -9.91 16.36 13.99
N GLY A 56 -10.34 15.11 14.07
CA GLY A 56 -10.20 14.13 13.00
C GLY A 56 -10.86 14.54 11.67
N PRO A 57 -10.43 13.97 10.54
CA PRO A 57 -10.99 14.26 9.24
C PRO A 57 -12.41 13.70 9.13
N GLN A 58 -13.21 14.31 8.25
CA GLN A 58 -14.51 13.75 7.88
C GLN A 58 -14.32 12.72 6.78
N PHE A 59 -14.63 11.46 7.09
CA PHE A 59 -14.69 10.39 6.10
C PHE A 59 -16.10 10.32 5.51
N ILE A 60 -16.19 10.25 4.20
CA ILE A 60 -17.44 10.12 3.47
C ILE A 60 -17.36 9.01 2.42
N GLU A 61 -18.50 8.39 2.12
CA GLU A 61 -18.59 7.40 1.06
C GLU A 61 -18.51 8.07 -0.34
N PRO A 62 -18.04 7.35 -1.37
CA PRO A 62 -17.93 7.87 -2.73
C PRO A 62 -19.25 8.49 -3.28
N VAL A 63 -20.38 7.89 -2.94
CA VAL A 63 -21.71 8.38 -3.37
C VAL A 63 -22.04 9.73 -2.74
N ASP A 64 -21.72 9.90 -1.45
CA ASP A 64 -21.96 11.17 -0.74
C ASP A 64 -21.02 12.26 -1.24
N ALA A 65 -19.77 11.91 -1.55
CA ALA A 65 -18.81 12.84 -2.13
C ALA A 65 -19.27 13.33 -3.51
N LEU A 66 -19.75 12.42 -4.36
CA LEU A 66 -20.26 12.76 -5.69
C LEU A 66 -21.44 13.73 -5.62
N ALA A 67 -22.34 13.56 -4.63
CA ALA A 67 -23.47 14.46 -4.42
C ALA A 67 -23.06 15.87 -3.94
N GLN A 68 -21.86 16.02 -3.38
CA GLN A 68 -21.38 17.29 -2.82
C GLN A 68 -20.41 18.05 -3.73
N VAL A 69 -19.85 17.40 -4.76
CA VAL A 69 -18.91 18.02 -5.69
C VAL A 69 -19.60 19.10 -6.52
N THR A 70 -18.91 20.23 -6.66
CA THR A 70 -19.34 21.40 -7.45
C THR A 70 -18.18 21.88 -8.32
N ASP A 71 -18.44 22.81 -9.23
CA ASP A 71 -17.40 23.45 -10.08
C ASP A 71 -16.27 24.14 -9.28
N ASN A 72 -16.52 24.45 -8.01
CA ASN A 72 -15.54 25.07 -7.11
C ASN A 72 -14.87 24.06 -6.16
N SER A 73 -15.10 22.78 -6.36
CA SER A 73 -14.45 21.72 -5.59
C SER A 73 -13.09 21.38 -6.16
N LEU A 74 -12.14 21.12 -5.28
CA LEU A 74 -10.83 20.57 -5.63
C LEU A 74 -10.78 19.08 -5.24
N LEU A 75 -10.54 18.23 -6.20
CA LEU A 75 -10.25 16.82 -5.96
C LEU A 75 -8.73 16.61 -5.88
N ILE A 76 -8.27 16.03 -4.78
CA ILE A 76 -6.88 15.58 -4.64
C ILE A 76 -6.86 14.06 -4.63
N ILE A 77 -6.10 13.49 -5.53
CA ILE A 77 -5.89 12.04 -5.64
C ILE A 77 -4.50 11.74 -5.09
N VAL A 78 -4.45 10.86 -4.10
CA VAL A 78 -3.20 10.47 -3.43
C VAL A 78 -2.92 8.99 -3.64
N ASP A 79 -1.65 8.65 -3.67
CA ASP A 79 -1.15 7.27 -3.72
C ASP A 79 -1.62 6.47 -4.94
N THR A 80 -2.07 7.14 -5.96
CA THR A 80 -2.34 6.55 -7.27
C THR A 80 -2.48 7.62 -8.34
N HIS A 81 -2.07 7.30 -9.54
CA HIS A 81 -2.36 8.06 -10.76
C HIS A 81 -3.12 7.24 -11.80
N ASN A 82 -3.43 5.98 -11.48
CA ASN A 82 -4.09 5.04 -12.38
C ASN A 82 -5.62 5.18 -12.27
N LYS A 83 -6.26 5.53 -13.40
CA LYS A 83 -7.72 5.70 -13.51
C LYS A 83 -8.50 4.44 -13.14
N ASP A 84 -7.95 3.24 -13.43
CA ASP A 84 -8.66 1.97 -13.26
C ASP A 84 -8.84 1.54 -11.81
N ILE A 85 -8.02 2.07 -10.90
CA ILE A 85 -8.04 1.69 -9.49
C ILE A 85 -8.46 2.82 -8.54
N LEU A 86 -8.91 3.95 -9.06
CA LEU A 86 -9.42 5.06 -8.23
C LEU A 86 -10.53 4.59 -7.29
N GLU A 87 -10.60 5.19 -6.12
CA GLU A 87 -11.71 4.95 -5.17
C GLU A 87 -13.07 5.23 -5.84
N SER A 88 -13.16 6.31 -6.62
CA SER A 88 -14.34 6.63 -7.43
C SER A 88 -13.94 7.26 -8.76
N VAL A 89 -14.20 6.53 -9.84
CA VAL A 89 -14.03 7.04 -11.19
C VAL A 89 -15.07 8.12 -11.52
N ASP A 90 -16.28 7.97 -11.03
CA ASP A 90 -17.37 8.94 -11.23
C ASP A 90 -17.05 10.30 -10.58
N LEU A 91 -16.48 10.27 -9.37
CA LEU A 91 -16.02 11.46 -8.67
C LEU A 91 -14.89 12.18 -9.45
N TYR A 92 -13.97 11.41 -10.00
CA TYR A 92 -12.91 11.96 -10.86
C TYR A 92 -13.48 12.65 -12.11
N HIS A 93 -14.48 12.06 -12.76
CA HIS A 93 -15.11 12.66 -13.94
C HIS A 93 -15.97 13.90 -13.61
N ALA A 94 -16.54 13.96 -12.41
CA ALA A 94 -17.32 15.10 -11.95
C ALA A 94 -16.46 16.28 -11.50
N ALA A 95 -15.21 16.04 -11.10
CA ALA A 95 -14.33 17.07 -10.57
C ALA A 95 -13.72 17.92 -11.69
N ARG A 96 -13.89 19.27 -11.59
CA ARG A 96 -13.29 20.23 -12.53
C ARG A 96 -11.79 20.44 -12.30
N TYR A 97 -11.35 20.45 -11.06
CA TYR A 97 -9.95 20.65 -10.68
C TYR A 97 -9.43 19.41 -9.98
N VAL A 98 -8.39 18.83 -10.55
CA VAL A 98 -7.76 17.59 -10.05
C VAL A 98 -6.30 17.84 -9.78
N ILE A 99 -5.83 17.42 -8.60
CA ILE A 99 -4.41 17.31 -8.23
C ILE A 99 -4.11 15.83 -8.04
N VAL A 100 -2.94 15.39 -8.51
CA VAL A 100 -2.43 14.03 -8.26
C VAL A 100 -1.12 14.14 -7.47
N ILE A 101 -0.99 13.35 -6.40
CA ILE A 101 0.23 13.18 -5.60
C ILE A 101 0.51 11.69 -5.51
N ASP A 102 1.52 11.21 -6.21
CA ASP A 102 1.78 9.78 -6.31
C ASP A 102 3.26 9.45 -6.54
N HIS A 103 3.70 8.32 -5.99
CA HIS A 103 5.07 7.82 -6.08
C HIS A 103 5.18 6.51 -6.87
N HIS A 104 4.08 5.95 -7.35
CA HIS A 104 4.09 4.72 -8.12
C HIS A 104 4.73 4.90 -9.50
N ARG A 105 5.32 3.83 -10.05
CA ARG A 105 5.84 3.86 -11.42
C ARG A 105 4.72 4.18 -12.40
N LYS A 106 4.96 5.15 -13.29
CA LYS A 106 3.98 5.62 -14.28
C LYS A 106 3.51 4.48 -15.18
N ASN A 107 2.21 4.33 -15.33
CA ASN A 107 1.57 3.37 -16.23
C ASN A 107 0.87 4.08 -17.40
N VAL A 108 0.30 3.31 -18.33
CA VAL A 108 -0.35 3.84 -19.55
C VAL A 108 -1.71 4.50 -19.26
N ASN A 109 -2.43 4.08 -18.21
CA ASN A 109 -3.76 4.58 -17.86
C ASN A 109 -3.72 5.68 -16.78
N PHE A 110 -2.72 6.58 -16.89
CA PHE A 110 -2.57 7.66 -15.92
C PHE A 110 -3.56 8.81 -16.15
N ILE A 111 -3.77 9.61 -15.12
CA ILE A 111 -4.59 10.82 -15.14
C ILE A 111 -3.85 11.91 -15.93
N GLU A 112 -4.41 12.36 -17.06
CA GLU A 112 -3.77 13.31 -17.98
C GLU A 112 -4.18 14.77 -17.73
N ASN A 113 -5.39 14.99 -17.20
CA ASN A 113 -6.01 16.31 -17.06
C ASN A 113 -5.90 16.91 -15.66
N ALA A 114 -4.90 16.49 -14.88
CA ALA A 114 -4.62 17.11 -13.59
C ALA A 114 -4.06 18.53 -13.74
N VAL A 115 -4.55 19.46 -12.94
CA VAL A 115 -4.03 20.83 -12.84
C VAL A 115 -2.60 20.81 -12.27
N ILE A 116 -2.36 19.92 -11.31
CA ILE A 116 -1.03 19.62 -10.75
C ILE A 116 -0.87 18.10 -10.76
N PHE A 117 0.20 17.63 -11.37
CA PHE A 117 0.60 16.23 -11.37
C PHE A 117 1.96 16.11 -10.69
N HIS A 118 1.93 15.94 -9.35
CA HIS A 118 3.12 15.77 -8.54
C HIS A 118 3.43 14.29 -8.41
N HIS A 119 4.37 13.83 -9.22
CA HIS A 119 4.71 12.43 -9.35
C HIS A 119 6.21 12.22 -9.14
N GLU A 120 6.57 11.49 -8.09
CA GLU A 120 7.94 11.29 -7.62
C GLU A 120 8.25 9.80 -7.40
N PRO A 121 8.62 9.03 -8.45
CA PRO A 121 8.85 7.58 -8.30
C PRO A 121 9.98 7.18 -7.36
N TYR A 122 10.80 8.14 -6.95
CA TYR A 122 11.89 7.93 -5.99
C TYR A 122 11.50 8.25 -4.55
N ALA A 123 10.34 8.85 -4.31
CA ALA A 123 9.79 9.00 -2.98
C ALA A 123 9.39 7.62 -2.43
N SER A 124 9.51 7.45 -1.13
CA SER A 124 9.18 6.15 -0.49
C SER A 124 7.68 5.89 -0.48
N SER A 125 6.87 6.94 -0.36
CA SER A 125 5.42 6.87 -0.17
C SER A 125 4.74 8.19 -0.50
N ALA A 126 3.43 8.17 -0.75
CA ALA A 126 2.62 9.39 -0.87
C ALA A 126 2.60 10.19 0.44
N SER A 127 2.64 9.50 1.59
CA SER A 127 2.74 10.13 2.92
C SER A 127 4.04 10.89 3.11
N GLU A 128 5.19 10.42 2.57
CA GLU A 128 6.45 11.19 2.53
C GLU A 128 6.24 12.49 1.75
N MET A 129 5.71 12.40 0.53
CA MET A 129 5.47 13.55 -0.34
C MET A 129 4.51 14.56 0.30
N VAL A 130 3.44 14.10 0.91
CA VAL A 130 2.50 14.97 1.64
C VAL A 130 3.18 15.60 2.85
N THR A 131 3.99 14.86 3.60
CA THR A 131 4.76 15.42 4.73
C THR A 131 5.69 16.53 4.29
N GLU A 132 6.34 16.41 3.12
CA GLU A 132 7.16 17.48 2.55
C GLU A 132 6.30 18.70 2.15
N ILE A 133 5.19 18.48 1.47
CA ILE A 133 4.29 19.54 0.98
C ILE A 133 3.74 20.38 2.14
N ILE A 134 3.26 19.76 3.21
CA ILE A 134 2.65 20.48 4.33
C ILE A 134 3.62 21.39 5.07
N GLN A 135 4.92 21.12 5.03
CA GLN A 135 5.94 21.98 5.61
C GLN A 135 6.07 23.34 4.88
N TYR A 136 5.65 23.41 3.62
CA TYR A 136 5.64 24.66 2.84
C TYR A 136 4.33 25.46 2.99
N PHE A 137 3.31 24.85 3.60
CA PHE A 137 2.11 25.61 3.93
C PHE A 137 2.41 26.60 5.05
N ARG A 138 1.96 27.85 4.87
CA ARG A 138 2.06 28.87 5.91
C ARG A 138 0.92 28.69 6.90
N LEU A 139 1.05 27.68 7.76
CA LEU A 139 0.06 27.38 8.79
C LEU A 139 0.46 28.12 10.08
N ASP A 140 -0.53 28.66 10.77
CA ASP A 140 -0.32 29.31 12.09
C ASP A 140 0.04 28.28 13.18
N THR A 141 -0.40 27.04 12.98
CA THR A 141 -0.13 25.89 13.87
C THR A 141 0.20 24.66 13.04
N GLU A 142 0.90 23.70 13.63
CA GLU A 142 1.15 22.40 13.01
C GLU A 142 -0.09 21.50 13.07
N ILE A 143 -0.19 20.50 12.18
CA ILE A 143 -1.21 19.45 12.29
C ILE A 143 -1.05 18.69 13.59
N SER A 144 -2.16 18.15 14.14
CA SER A 144 -2.10 17.42 15.41
C SER A 144 -1.32 16.09 15.28
N ALA A 145 -0.88 15.58 16.43
CA ALA A 145 -0.14 14.32 16.52
C ALA A 145 -0.87 13.14 15.85
N ALA A 146 -2.22 13.12 15.85
CA ALA A 146 -2.98 12.06 15.19
C ALA A 146 -2.78 12.04 13.67
N TYR A 147 -2.70 13.20 13.04
CA TYR A 147 -2.38 13.28 11.60
C TYR A 147 -0.91 12.94 11.31
N ALA A 148 -0.02 13.32 12.23
CA ALA A 148 1.39 12.93 12.14
C ALA A 148 1.57 11.40 12.26
N ASP A 149 0.81 10.74 13.15
CA ASP A 149 0.75 9.29 13.26
C ASP A 149 0.26 8.64 11.96
N ALA A 150 -0.78 9.21 11.34
CA ALA A 150 -1.35 8.69 10.11
C ALA A 150 -0.34 8.75 8.95
N LEU A 151 0.35 9.88 8.77
CA LEU A 151 1.41 10.04 7.78
C LEU A 151 2.58 9.10 8.04
N LEU A 152 3.01 8.98 9.30
CA LEU A 152 4.12 8.08 9.66
C LEU A 152 3.75 6.62 9.41
N ALA A 153 2.47 6.24 9.61
CA ALA A 153 2.00 4.89 9.30
C ALA A 153 2.10 4.56 7.81
N GLY A 154 1.76 5.50 6.92
CA GLY A 154 1.94 5.35 5.47
C GLY A 154 3.41 5.14 5.11
N ILE A 155 4.30 6.02 5.59
CA ILE A 155 5.74 5.88 5.37
C ILE A 155 6.25 4.51 5.86
N MET A 156 5.86 4.08 7.06
CA MET A 156 6.29 2.80 7.63
C MET A 156 5.76 1.59 6.85
N LEU A 157 4.55 1.68 6.26
CA LEU A 157 4.01 0.62 5.42
C LEU A 157 4.89 0.40 4.19
N ASP A 158 5.10 1.43 3.40
CA ASP A 158 5.76 1.36 2.09
C ASP A 158 7.26 1.12 2.18
N THR A 159 7.87 1.61 3.25
CA THR A 159 9.29 1.37 3.53
C THR A 159 9.56 0.04 4.25
N LYS A 160 8.54 -0.73 4.58
CA LYS A 160 8.69 -1.93 5.44
C LYS A 160 9.47 -1.60 6.72
N ASN A 161 9.00 -0.59 7.45
CA ASN A 161 9.65 -0.04 8.64
C ASN A 161 11.08 0.47 8.37
N PHE A 162 11.24 1.30 7.34
CA PHE A 162 12.51 1.92 6.93
C PHE A 162 13.58 0.95 6.44
N VAL A 163 13.18 -0.23 5.95
CA VAL A 163 14.09 -1.23 5.36
C VAL A 163 14.21 -1.06 3.85
N MET A 164 13.10 -0.76 3.15
CA MET A 164 13.03 -0.68 1.69
C MET A 164 12.71 0.74 1.23
N ARG A 165 13.21 1.12 0.04
CA ARG A 165 12.93 2.43 -0.61
C ARG A 165 13.16 3.64 0.30
N THR A 166 14.02 3.52 1.30
CA THR A 166 14.24 4.55 2.31
C THR A 166 15.43 5.42 1.92
N GLY A 167 15.15 6.68 1.64
CA GLY A 167 16.17 7.71 1.33
C GLY A 167 16.34 8.70 2.48
N VAL A 168 17.21 9.69 2.27
CA VAL A 168 17.42 10.79 3.24
C VAL A 168 16.10 11.54 3.46
N ARG A 169 15.36 11.86 2.40
CA ARG A 169 14.05 12.54 2.46
C ARG A 169 13.05 11.79 3.34
N THR A 170 13.04 10.44 3.27
CA THR A 170 12.17 9.60 4.10
C THR A 170 12.46 9.79 5.60
N PHE A 171 13.75 9.81 5.97
CA PHE A 171 14.15 10.05 7.36
C PHE A 171 13.87 11.49 7.80
N GLU A 172 14.04 12.48 6.92
CA GLU A 172 13.70 13.89 7.21
C GLU A 172 12.20 14.05 7.44
N ALA A 173 11.35 13.44 6.59
CA ALA A 173 9.90 13.41 6.77
C ALA A 173 9.52 12.75 8.09
N ALA A 174 10.08 11.58 8.41
CA ALA A 174 9.82 10.90 9.67
C ALA A 174 10.30 11.71 10.89
N ALA A 175 11.46 12.37 10.81
CA ALA A 175 11.97 13.23 11.86
C ALA A 175 11.05 14.44 12.10
N TYR A 176 10.55 15.06 11.01
CA TYR A 176 9.56 16.13 11.12
C TYR A 176 8.29 15.66 11.81
N LEU A 177 7.71 14.55 11.36
CA LEU A 177 6.50 13.97 11.96
C LEU A 177 6.72 13.66 13.45
N ARG A 178 7.86 13.11 13.80
CA ARG A 178 8.22 12.86 15.20
C ARG A 178 8.32 14.16 16.01
N LYS A 179 8.88 15.20 15.44
CA LYS A 179 8.99 16.54 16.06
C LYS A 179 7.62 17.13 16.39
N ILE A 180 6.64 17.00 15.49
CA ILE A 180 5.28 17.52 15.68
C ILE A 180 4.37 16.57 16.49
N GLY A 181 4.90 15.47 17.03
CA GLY A 181 4.25 14.67 18.05
C GLY A 181 3.86 13.27 17.63
N ALA A 182 4.24 12.78 16.43
CA ALA A 182 3.96 11.38 16.07
C ALA A 182 4.52 10.41 17.12
N ASP A 183 3.71 9.43 17.52
CA ASP A 183 4.07 8.38 18.47
C ASP A 183 4.29 7.04 17.76
N THR A 184 5.54 6.64 17.64
CA THR A 184 5.92 5.39 16.97
C THR A 184 5.32 4.14 17.60
N ILE A 185 5.01 4.17 18.90
CA ILE A 185 4.32 3.06 19.58
C ILE A 185 2.87 2.99 19.11
N GLN A 186 2.19 4.13 19.07
CA GLN A 186 0.81 4.21 18.56
C GLN A 186 0.74 3.82 17.09
N VAL A 187 1.67 4.30 16.26
CA VAL A 187 1.75 3.90 14.85
C VAL A 187 1.95 2.39 14.73
N LYS A 188 2.85 1.79 15.52
CA LYS A 188 3.08 0.34 15.50
C LYS A 188 1.82 -0.47 15.78
N THR A 189 0.89 0.03 16.58
CA THR A 189 -0.37 -0.70 16.86
C THR A 189 -1.27 -0.85 15.62
N LEU A 190 -1.13 0.02 14.61
CA LEU A 190 -1.85 -0.09 13.34
C LEU A 190 -1.41 -1.29 12.49
N PHE A 191 -0.23 -1.84 12.76
CA PHE A 191 0.31 -3.04 12.12
C PHE A 191 0.08 -4.31 12.95
N SER A 192 -0.71 -4.22 14.02
CA SER A 192 -0.97 -5.35 14.90
C SER A 192 -1.92 -6.35 14.24
N ASN A 193 -1.58 -7.62 14.34
CA ASN A 193 -2.40 -8.72 13.87
C ASN A 193 -3.12 -9.39 15.04
N THR A 194 -4.25 -10.03 14.79
CA THR A 194 -4.86 -10.92 15.76
C THR A 194 -3.96 -12.14 15.99
N ILE A 195 -4.09 -12.78 17.16
CA ILE A 195 -3.33 -14.00 17.45
C ILE A 195 -3.60 -15.10 16.41
N SER A 196 -4.83 -15.17 15.89
CA SER A 196 -5.19 -16.12 14.82
C SER A 196 -4.42 -15.84 13.52
N MET A 197 -4.40 -14.60 13.07
CA MET A 197 -3.64 -14.21 11.85
C MET A 197 -2.15 -14.43 12.04
N TYR A 198 -1.61 -14.09 13.23
CA TYR A 198 -0.22 -14.35 13.55
C TYR A 198 0.11 -15.85 13.50
N SER A 199 -0.73 -16.70 14.12
CA SER A 199 -0.54 -18.15 14.12
C SER A 199 -0.59 -18.75 12.73
N MET A 200 -1.55 -18.31 11.90
CA MET A 200 -1.65 -18.77 10.50
C MET A 200 -0.41 -18.36 9.68
N ARG A 201 0.05 -17.11 9.82
CA ARG A 201 1.28 -16.65 9.14
C ARG A 201 2.49 -17.43 9.61
N ALA A 202 2.64 -17.65 10.91
CA ALA A 202 3.74 -18.44 11.47
C ALA A 202 3.72 -19.89 10.95
N GLN A 203 2.55 -20.49 10.76
CA GLN A 203 2.44 -21.81 10.12
C GLN A 203 2.92 -21.77 8.67
N ILE A 204 2.56 -20.75 7.88
CA ILE A 204 3.05 -20.60 6.51
C ILE A 204 4.58 -20.53 6.48
N VAL A 205 5.16 -19.70 7.35
CA VAL A 205 6.63 -19.55 7.45
C VAL A 205 7.30 -20.87 7.88
N ALA A 206 6.73 -21.57 8.87
CA ALA A 206 7.27 -22.84 9.37
C ALA A 206 7.23 -23.99 8.36
N HIS A 207 6.36 -23.92 7.34
CA HIS A 207 6.28 -24.91 6.25
C HIS A 207 7.20 -24.58 5.08
N ALA A 208 8.00 -23.52 5.17
CA ALA A 208 8.91 -23.17 4.09
C ALA A 208 10.07 -24.15 3.97
N GLU A 209 10.36 -24.52 2.74
CA GLU A 209 11.52 -25.32 2.34
C GLU A 209 12.48 -24.42 1.57
N LEU A 210 13.78 -24.63 1.78
CA LEU A 210 14.80 -23.95 1.01
C LEU A 210 15.07 -24.74 -0.28
N TYR A 211 14.93 -24.06 -1.40
CA TYR A 211 15.39 -24.51 -2.69
C TYR A 211 16.49 -23.56 -3.16
N ARG A 212 17.76 -23.96 -2.97
CA ARG A 212 18.94 -23.08 -3.14
C ARG A 212 18.76 -21.79 -2.30
N ASN A 213 18.82 -20.60 -2.93
CA ASN A 213 18.62 -19.31 -2.25
C ASN A 213 17.15 -18.85 -2.25
N ASN A 214 16.20 -19.74 -2.54
CA ASN A 214 14.78 -19.44 -2.56
C ASN A 214 14.05 -20.15 -1.42
N ALA A 215 13.19 -19.45 -0.71
CA ALA A 215 12.28 -20.03 0.28
C ALA A 215 10.92 -20.29 -0.38
N ILE A 216 10.45 -21.53 -0.37
CA ILE A 216 9.18 -21.92 -0.96
C ILE A 216 8.28 -22.51 0.11
N SER A 217 7.13 -21.89 0.36
CA SER A 217 6.12 -22.43 1.27
C SER A 217 4.86 -22.77 0.47
N ALA A 218 4.34 -23.98 0.67
CA ALA A 218 3.13 -24.46 0.00
C ALA A 218 2.12 -24.91 1.06
N VAL A 219 1.02 -24.17 1.23
CA VAL A 219 0.07 -24.39 2.32
C VAL A 219 -1.37 -24.56 1.82
N LYS A 220 -2.08 -25.50 2.44
CA LYS A 220 -3.52 -25.75 2.18
C LYS A 220 -4.41 -25.01 3.17
N LEU A 221 -4.11 -23.71 3.38
CA LEU A 221 -4.95 -22.87 4.22
C LEU A 221 -6.14 -22.34 3.43
N GLN A 222 -7.32 -22.39 4.03
CA GLN A 222 -8.54 -21.76 3.51
C GLN A 222 -8.97 -20.69 4.52
N ASP A 223 -8.69 -19.44 4.19
CA ASP A 223 -9.12 -18.26 4.95
C ASP A 223 -9.38 -17.12 3.98
N LYS A 224 -10.36 -16.27 4.27
CA LYS A 224 -10.67 -15.10 3.45
C LYS A 224 -9.49 -14.12 3.29
N ASN A 225 -8.56 -14.14 4.24
CA ASN A 225 -7.38 -13.29 4.26
C ASN A 225 -6.11 -14.02 3.78
N VAL A 226 -6.24 -15.25 3.23
CA VAL A 226 -5.09 -16.09 2.86
C VAL A 226 -4.10 -15.36 1.93
N ARG A 227 -4.60 -14.56 1.00
CA ARG A 227 -3.77 -13.75 0.08
C ARG A 227 -2.88 -12.75 0.84
N VAL A 228 -3.44 -12.06 1.82
CA VAL A 228 -2.72 -11.09 2.66
C VAL A 228 -1.71 -11.82 3.54
N LEU A 229 -2.11 -12.93 4.17
CA LEU A 229 -1.23 -13.74 5.00
C LEU A 229 -0.06 -14.34 4.21
N ALA A 230 -0.32 -14.83 3.00
CA ALA A 230 0.71 -15.35 2.09
C ALA A 230 1.72 -14.27 1.68
N SER A 231 1.22 -13.07 1.39
CA SER A 231 2.05 -11.91 1.06
C SER A 231 2.95 -11.49 2.23
N GLN A 232 2.39 -11.42 3.45
CA GLN A 232 3.15 -11.11 4.66
C GLN A 232 4.16 -12.21 5.03
N ALA A 233 3.79 -13.48 4.84
CA ALA A 233 4.70 -14.60 5.06
C ALA A 233 5.86 -14.59 4.05
N ALA A 234 5.59 -14.25 2.79
CA ALA A 234 6.65 -14.11 1.78
C ALA A 234 7.62 -12.98 2.14
N ASP A 235 7.14 -11.83 2.64
CA ASP A 235 7.99 -10.76 3.17
C ASP A 235 8.84 -11.26 4.37
N GLU A 236 8.25 -12.03 5.28
CA GLU A 236 8.93 -12.56 6.48
C GLU A 236 10.03 -13.58 6.12
N LEU A 237 9.79 -14.43 5.13
CA LEU A 237 10.75 -15.41 4.65
C LEU A 237 12.04 -14.77 4.10
N LEU A 238 11.98 -13.55 3.58
CA LEU A 238 13.16 -12.80 3.14
C LEU A 238 14.08 -12.37 4.29
N SER A 239 13.62 -12.45 5.55
CA SER A 239 14.47 -12.18 6.73
C SER A 239 15.39 -13.36 7.08
N ILE A 240 15.21 -14.53 6.45
CA ILE A 240 16.02 -15.71 6.69
C ILE A 240 17.36 -15.56 5.98
N GLN A 241 18.44 -15.83 6.68
CA GLN A 241 19.80 -15.74 6.12
C GLN A 241 19.97 -16.67 4.89
N GLY A 242 20.47 -16.09 3.80
CA GLY A 242 20.71 -16.80 2.54
C GLY A 242 19.49 -16.91 1.63
N VAL A 243 18.34 -16.34 2.02
CA VAL A 243 17.17 -16.26 1.15
C VAL A 243 17.21 -14.98 0.32
N GLU A 244 17.19 -15.10 -0.99
CA GLU A 244 17.16 -14.00 -1.95
C GLU A 244 15.77 -13.75 -2.53
N ALA A 245 14.97 -14.82 -2.66
CA ALA A 245 13.56 -14.72 -3.05
C ALA A 245 12.71 -15.72 -2.25
N SER A 246 11.44 -15.39 -2.12
CA SER A 246 10.45 -16.21 -1.42
C SER A 246 9.17 -16.35 -2.24
N PHE A 247 8.58 -17.55 -2.18
CA PHE A 247 7.38 -17.91 -2.91
C PHE A 247 6.43 -18.63 -1.95
N VAL A 248 5.24 -18.05 -1.76
CA VAL A 248 4.19 -18.66 -0.93
C VAL A 248 3.02 -19.06 -1.81
N LEU A 249 2.78 -20.37 -1.88
CA LEU A 249 1.69 -20.99 -2.62
C LEU A 249 0.52 -21.25 -1.66
N TYR A 250 -0.69 -20.87 -2.03
CA TYR A 250 -1.88 -21.02 -1.22
C TYR A 250 -3.11 -21.34 -2.07
N LEU A 251 -4.11 -21.99 -1.45
CA LEU A 251 -5.35 -22.32 -2.16
C LEU A 251 -6.25 -21.10 -2.32
N GLU A 252 -6.80 -20.95 -3.51
CA GLU A 252 -7.91 -20.06 -3.84
C GLU A 252 -9.12 -20.89 -4.31
N GLU A 253 -10.30 -20.25 -4.44
CA GLU A 253 -11.53 -20.95 -4.82
C GLU A 253 -11.40 -21.75 -6.12
N ASN A 254 -10.66 -21.28 -7.11
CA ASN A 254 -10.54 -21.88 -8.43
C ASN A 254 -9.10 -22.25 -8.81
N GLY A 255 -8.21 -22.47 -7.85
CA GLY A 255 -6.82 -22.84 -8.17
C GLY A 255 -5.83 -22.49 -7.05
N VAL A 256 -4.65 -22.04 -7.46
CA VAL A 256 -3.53 -21.73 -6.54
C VAL A 256 -3.03 -20.31 -6.78
N GLY A 257 -2.99 -19.52 -5.73
CA GLY A 257 -2.31 -18.24 -5.73
C GLY A 257 -0.84 -18.42 -5.35
N ILE A 258 0.05 -17.59 -5.94
CA ILE A 258 1.46 -17.51 -5.56
C ILE A 258 1.79 -16.05 -5.27
N SER A 259 2.26 -15.78 -4.05
CA SER A 259 2.88 -14.50 -3.69
C SER A 259 4.39 -14.63 -3.73
N ALA A 260 5.05 -13.79 -4.52
CA ALA A 260 6.50 -13.79 -4.70
C ALA A 260 7.13 -12.48 -4.21
N ARG A 261 8.26 -12.59 -3.53
CA ARG A 261 9.06 -11.47 -3.03
C ARG A 261 10.53 -11.68 -3.28
N SER A 262 11.30 -10.59 -3.42
CA SER A 262 12.76 -10.66 -3.46
C SER A 262 13.42 -9.41 -2.86
N MET A 263 14.71 -9.52 -2.55
CA MET A 263 15.54 -8.40 -2.13
C MET A 263 16.11 -7.59 -3.31
N GLY A 264 15.76 -7.96 -4.55
CA GLY A 264 16.17 -7.26 -5.78
C GLY A 264 17.15 -8.04 -6.66
N ASN A 265 17.88 -9.02 -6.14
CA ASN A 265 18.79 -9.86 -6.91
C ASN A 265 18.04 -10.81 -7.87
N VAL A 266 16.89 -11.31 -7.43
CA VAL A 266 15.99 -12.14 -8.23
C VAL A 266 14.84 -11.30 -8.74
N ASN A 267 14.58 -11.29 -10.04
CA ASN A 267 13.43 -10.61 -10.62
C ASN A 267 12.19 -11.52 -10.58
N VAL A 268 11.41 -11.40 -9.50
CA VAL A 268 10.21 -12.21 -9.32
C VAL A 268 9.08 -11.86 -10.28
N GLN A 269 9.10 -10.68 -10.91
CA GLN A 269 8.14 -10.31 -11.95
C GLN A 269 8.25 -11.26 -13.13
N VAL A 270 9.46 -11.46 -13.66
CA VAL A 270 9.71 -12.35 -14.81
C VAL A 270 9.27 -13.79 -14.53
N ILE A 271 9.51 -14.25 -13.29
CA ILE A 271 9.08 -15.59 -12.86
C ILE A 271 7.56 -15.70 -12.85
N MET A 272 6.87 -14.71 -12.28
CA MET A 272 5.41 -14.73 -12.21
C MET A 272 4.74 -14.52 -13.58
N GLU A 273 5.35 -13.72 -14.47
CA GLU A 273 4.85 -13.55 -15.85
C GLU A 273 4.87 -14.87 -16.64
N GLN A 274 5.86 -15.73 -16.45
CA GLN A 274 5.91 -17.07 -17.06
C GLN A 274 4.78 -17.98 -16.54
N LEU A 275 4.24 -17.69 -15.36
CA LEU A 275 3.08 -18.36 -14.78
C LEU A 275 1.76 -17.61 -15.04
N GLY A 276 1.76 -16.65 -15.98
CA GLY A 276 0.57 -15.87 -16.34
C GLY A 276 0.17 -14.79 -15.34
N GLY A 277 1.06 -14.45 -14.42
CA GLY A 277 0.89 -13.38 -13.43
C GLY A 277 1.59 -12.09 -13.80
N GLY A 278 2.01 -11.31 -12.78
CA GLY A 278 2.73 -10.06 -12.97
C GLY A 278 3.07 -9.39 -11.66
N GLY A 279 3.63 -8.19 -11.77
CA GLY A 279 4.02 -7.39 -10.61
C GLY A 279 5.19 -6.47 -10.90
N HIS A 280 6.11 -6.38 -9.95
CA HIS A 280 7.36 -5.63 -10.04
C HIS A 280 8.55 -6.55 -9.75
N GLN A 281 9.76 -6.05 -10.00
CA GLN A 281 11.00 -6.81 -9.79
C GLN A 281 11.10 -7.50 -8.42
N THR A 282 10.66 -6.83 -7.35
CA THR A 282 10.77 -7.31 -5.97
C THR A 282 9.48 -7.86 -5.39
N MET A 283 8.35 -7.64 -6.05
CA MET A 283 7.01 -8.06 -5.60
C MET A 283 6.15 -8.44 -6.79
N ALA A 284 5.75 -9.70 -6.87
CA ALA A 284 4.89 -10.19 -7.94
C ALA A 284 3.94 -11.26 -7.42
N ALA A 285 2.92 -11.58 -8.19
CA ALA A 285 1.95 -12.61 -7.86
C ALA A 285 1.36 -13.24 -9.12
N THR A 286 0.85 -14.45 -8.97
CA THR A 286 0.07 -15.11 -10.01
C THR A 286 -1.09 -15.90 -9.41
N GLN A 287 -2.06 -16.25 -10.26
CA GLN A 287 -3.15 -17.16 -9.94
C GLN A 287 -3.26 -18.22 -11.03
N LEU A 288 -2.92 -19.45 -10.67
CA LEU A 288 -2.99 -20.61 -11.54
C LEU A 288 -4.36 -21.29 -11.39
N LYS A 289 -5.16 -21.27 -12.44
CA LYS A 289 -6.51 -21.87 -12.44
C LYS A 289 -6.46 -23.36 -12.71
N GLY A 290 -7.30 -24.12 -11.99
CA GLY A 290 -7.52 -25.53 -12.26
C GLY A 290 -6.32 -26.44 -11.97
N CYS A 291 -5.36 -26.00 -11.19
CA CYS A 291 -4.21 -26.81 -10.77
C CYS A 291 -4.18 -27.04 -9.25
N THR A 292 -3.51 -28.09 -8.85
CA THR A 292 -3.23 -28.41 -7.44
C THR A 292 -1.99 -27.64 -6.95
N ILE A 293 -1.84 -27.51 -5.62
CA ILE A 293 -0.63 -26.89 -5.03
C ILE A 293 0.64 -27.62 -5.48
N GLN A 294 0.58 -28.93 -5.60
CA GLN A 294 1.74 -29.73 -6.01
C GLN A 294 2.15 -29.41 -7.45
N GLU A 295 1.19 -29.37 -8.38
CA GLU A 295 1.44 -29.00 -9.77
C GLU A 295 1.97 -27.57 -9.90
N ALA A 296 1.41 -26.63 -9.12
CA ALA A 296 1.87 -25.25 -9.09
C ALA A 296 3.33 -25.15 -8.57
N LYS A 297 3.69 -25.94 -7.53
CA LYS A 297 5.05 -26.01 -7.01
C LYS A 297 6.02 -26.58 -8.05
N GLU A 298 5.63 -27.64 -8.76
CA GLU A 298 6.44 -28.23 -9.81
C GLU A 298 6.69 -27.26 -10.97
N GLN A 299 5.66 -26.54 -11.43
CA GLN A 299 5.81 -25.50 -12.45
C GLN A 299 6.77 -24.38 -12.01
N LEU A 300 6.64 -23.92 -10.76
CA LEU A 300 7.56 -22.92 -10.21
C LEU A 300 9.00 -23.41 -10.19
N LEU A 301 9.23 -24.64 -9.72
CA LEU A 301 10.58 -25.23 -9.66
C LEU A 301 11.22 -25.34 -11.05
N LEU A 302 10.47 -25.74 -12.08
CA LEU A 302 10.96 -25.81 -13.46
C LEU A 302 11.42 -24.43 -13.98
N ILE A 303 10.68 -23.38 -13.66
CA ILE A 303 11.05 -22.00 -14.04
C ILE A 303 12.31 -21.54 -13.31
N LEU A 304 12.41 -21.82 -12.00
CA LEU A 304 13.60 -21.47 -11.22
C LEU A 304 14.85 -22.22 -11.72
N GLU A 305 14.72 -23.48 -12.14
CA GLU A 305 15.81 -24.24 -12.75
C GLU A 305 16.24 -23.69 -14.11
N ALA A 306 15.29 -23.26 -14.94
CA ALA A 306 15.58 -22.73 -16.27
C ALA A 306 16.32 -21.39 -16.21
N GLN A 307 15.93 -20.48 -15.32
CA GLN A 307 16.57 -19.17 -15.16
C GLN A 307 18.05 -19.26 -14.73
N GLU A 308 18.42 -20.26 -13.97
CA GLU A 308 19.80 -20.44 -13.52
C GLU A 308 20.72 -21.01 -14.61
N ASN A 309 20.16 -21.74 -15.57
CA ASN A 309 20.93 -22.24 -16.71
C ASN A 309 21.23 -21.17 -17.76
N GLU A 310 20.57 -19.99 -17.65
CA GLU A 310 20.77 -18.83 -18.55
C GLU A 310 21.74 -17.79 -17.95
N ASN A 311 22.11 -17.87 -16.67
CA ASN A 311 23.08 -17.01 -15.98
C ASN A 311 24.42 -17.73 -15.79
#